data_9719a61d90aaf6e88c26dbea8fd72005
#
_entry.id   9719a61d90aaf6e88c26dbea8fd72005
#
_cell.length_a   1.000
_cell.length_b   1.000
_cell.length_c   1.000
_cell.angle_alpha   90.00
_cell.angle_beta   90.00
_cell.angle_gamma   90.00
#
_symmetry.space_group_name_H-M   'P 1'
#
loop_
_entity.id
_entity.type
_entity.pdbx_description
1 polymer ?
#
loop_
_entity_poly.entity_id
_entity_poly.type
_entity_poly.pdbx_seq_one_letter_code
_entity_poly.pdbx_strand_id
1 'polypeptide(L)'
;MQISFAMVVLSTQLVITVADGVPKYDVARECRLDSTQAFDLNVGLNEAVKRCVSDERGALAQLQTQWSQFRESDRTECTGEANAGGTSSYVGLLTCLQLAKDARLLPKE
;
A
#
# COMPACT_ATOMS: atom_id res chain seq x y z
N MET A 1 7.97 -16.32 -56.81
CA MET A 1 7.34 -16.67 -55.52
C MET A 1 7.98 -15.85 -54.43
N GLN A 2 7.28 -14.82 -54.02
CA GLN A 2 7.74 -14.03 -52.86
C GLN A 2 6.99 -14.54 -51.63
N ILE A 3 7.73 -15.09 -50.68
CA ILE A 3 7.18 -15.49 -49.40
C ILE A 3 7.31 -14.29 -48.48
N SER A 4 6.20 -13.55 -48.31
CA SER A 4 6.15 -12.48 -47.32
C SER A 4 6.04 -13.11 -45.94
N PHE A 5 7.14 -13.12 -45.21
CA PHE A 5 7.09 -13.38 -43.78
C PHE A 5 6.51 -12.15 -43.09
N ALA A 6 5.23 -12.20 -42.75
CA ALA A 6 4.64 -11.26 -41.85
C ALA A 6 5.20 -11.56 -40.44
N MET A 7 6.18 -10.76 -39.99
CA MET A 7 6.58 -10.76 -38.61
C MET A 7 5.43 -10.23 -37.78
N VAL A 8 4.72 -11.14 -37.13
CA VAL A 8 3.79 -10.77 -36.06
C VAL A 8 4.65 -10.41 -34.85
N VAL A 9 4.89 -9.12 -34.71
CA VAL A 9 5.48 -8.61 -33.46
C VAL A 9 4.40 -8.73 -32.37
N LEU A 10 4.47 -9.82 -31.61
CA LEU A 10 3.69 -9.94 -30.39
C LEU A 10 4.25 -8.91 -29.41
N SER A 11 3.67 -7.72 -29.41
CA SER A 11 3.90 -6.75 -28.36
C SER A 11 3.26 -7.32 -27.09
N THR A 12 4.06 -8.04 -26.32
CA THR A 12 3.68 -8.34 -24.94
C THR A 12 3.69 -7.00 -24.19
N GLN A 13 2.55 -6.36 -24.18
CA GLN A 13 2.33 -5.24 -23.27
C GLN A 13 2.32 -5.83 -21.89
N LEU A 14 3.45 -5.69 -21.18
CA LEU A 14 3.49 -5.79 -19.75
C LEU A 14 2.57 -4.67 -19.23
N VAL A 15 1.31 -5.02 -19.01
CA VAL A 15 0.43 -4.16 -18.24
C VAL A 15 0.90 -4.30 -16.82
N ILE A 16 1.90 -3.50 -16.45
CA ILE A 16 2.15 -3.20 -15.06
C ILE A 16 0.93 -2.40 -14.64
N THR A 17 -0.06 -3.08 -14.08
CA THR A 17 -1.13 -2.43 -13.34
C THR A 17 -0.49 -1.81 -12.11
N VAL A 18 0.19 -0.66 -12.31
CA VAL A 18 0.62 0.17 -11.20
C VAL A 18 -0.66 0.72 -10.60
N ALA A 19 -1.16 -0.09 -9.67
CA ALA A 19 -2.07 0.30 -8.61
C ALA A 19 -3.14 1.32 -9.01
N ASP A 20 -4.03 0.97 -9.95
CA ASP A 20 -5.31 1.64 -10.07
C ASP A 20 -6.18 1.41 -8.82
N GLY A 21 -5.67 0.63 -7.85
CA GLY A 21 -6.33 0.31 -6.61
C GLY A 21 -5.38 0.21 -5.43
N VAL A 22 -5.96 0.19 -4.24
CA VAL A 22 -5.23 -0.03 -2.99
C VAL A 22 -4.51 -1.38 -3.05
N PRO A 23 -3.21 -1.45 -2.70
CA PRO A 23 -2.49 -2.71 -2.69
C PRO A 23 -3.08 -3.69 -1.69
N LYS A 24 -2.88 -4.99 -1.93
CA LYS A 24 -3.39 -6.03 -1.03
C LYS A 24 -2.27 -6.50 -0.10
N TYR A 25 -2.48 -6.31 1.19
CA TYR A 25 -1.58 -6.79 2.24
C TYR A 25 -2.24 -7.91 3.03
N ASP A 26 -1.44 -8.86 3.51
CA ASP A 26 -1.87 -9.89 4.45
C ASP A 26 -1.89 -9.32 5.87
N VAL A 27 -3.00 -8.69 6.24
CA VAL A 27 -3.16 -7.98 7.51
C VAL A 27 -2.95 -8.90 8.71
N ALA A 28 -3.50 -10.11 8.67
CA ALA A 28 -3.38 -11.05 9.78
C ALA A 28 -1.92 -11.46 10.02
N ARG A 29 -1.19 -11.73 8.95
CA ARG A 29 0.24 -12.08 9.03
C ARG A 29 1.08 -10.91 9.50
N GLU A 30 0.90 -9.74 8.89
CA GLU A 30 1.67 -8.54 9.23
C GLU A 30 1.42 -8.14 10.69
N CYS A 31 0.18 -8.21 11.15
CA CYS A 31 -0.15 -7.90 12.54
C CYS A 31 0.45 -8.89 13.53
N ARG A 32 0.54 -10.17 13.18
CA ARG A 32 1.21 -11.16 14.04
C ARG A 32 2.69 -10.89 14.15
N LEU A 33 3.35 -10.56 13.04
CA LEU A 33 4.79 -10.25 13.03
C LEU A 33 5.09 -8.97 13.81
N ASP A 34 4.31 -7.93 13.60
CA ASP A 34 4.46 -6.64 14.28
C ASP A 34 4.19 -6.77 15.78
N SER A 35 3.13 -7.47 16.17
CA SER A 35 2.73 -7.65 17.57
C SER A 35 3.74 -8.47 18.37
N THR A 36 4.46 -9.41 17.76
CA THR A 36 5.53 -10.14 18.44
C THR A 36 6.71 -9.25 18.78
N GLN A 37 6.95 -8.20 18.02
CA GLN A 37 8.03 -7.23 18.26
C GLN A 37 7.62 -6.18 19.30
N ALA A 38 6.34 -5.82 19.33
CA ALA A 38 5.77 -4.78 20.19
C ALA A 38 4.97 -5.36 21.35
N PHE A 39 5.29 -6.56 21.80
CA PHE A 39 4.54 -7.28 22.82
C PHE A 39 4.50 -6.53 24.15
N ASP A 40 3.30 -6.23 24.62
CA ASP A 40 3.03 -5.66 25.93
C ASP A 40 2.47 -6.76 26.84
N LEU A 41 3.18 -7.10 27.90
CA LEU A 41 2.80 -8.12 28.87
C LEU A 41 1.44 -7.85 29.54
N ASN A 42 1.03 -6.58 29.64
CA ASN A 42 -0.24 -6.21 30.27
C ASN A 42 -1.45 -6.42 29.38
N VAL A 43 -1.28 -6.45 28.06
CA VAL A 43 -2.37 -6.53 27.09
C VAL A 43 -2.53 -7.95 26.54
N GLY A 44 -1.43 -8.70 26.47
CA GLY A 44 -1.40 -10.01 25.85
C GLY A 44 -1.31 -9.95 24.32
N LEU A 45 -0.72 -11.00 23.73
CA LEU A 45 -0.46 -11.06 22.29
C LEU A 45 -1.76 -11.05 21.47
N ASN A 46 -2.78 -11.78 21.90
CA ASN A 46 -4.05 -11.86 21.16
C ASN A 46 -4.76 -10.51 21.05
N GLU A 47 -4.75 -9.72 22.13
CA GLU A 47 -5.34 -8.38 22.12
C GLU A 47 -4.53 -7.41 21.25
N ALA A 48 -3.21 -7.50 21.29
CA ALA A 48 -2.34 -6.70 20.42
C ALA A 48 -2.60 -7.00 18.94
N VAL A 49 -2.73 -8.27 18.58
CA VAL A 49 -3.06 -8.68 17.19
C VAL A 49 -4.45 -8.17 16.79
N LYS A 50 -5.45 -8.29 17.65
CA LYS A 50 -6.81 -7.80 17.37
C LYS A 50 -6.85 -6.31 17.13
N ARG A 51 -6.15 -5.51 17.94
CA ARG A 51 -6.05 -4.06 17.75
C ARG A 51 -5.37 -3.72 16.44
N CYS A 52 -4.25 -4.38 16.14
CA CYS A 52 -3.54 -4.19 14.89
C CYS A 52 -4.44 -4.48 13.70
N VAL A 53 -5.15 -5.62 13.69
CA VAL A 53 -6.07 -5.99 12.61
C VAL A 53 -7.20 -4.97 12.46
N SER A 54 -7.76 -4.51 13.57
CA SER A 54 -8.82 -3.49 13.57
C SER A 54 -8.31 -2.16 12.97
N ASP A 55 -7.15 -1.71 13.39
CA ASP A 55 -6.55 -0.47 12.89
C ASP A 55 -6.21 -0.57 11.40
N GLU A 56 -5.65 -1.69 10.96
CA GLU A 56 -5.33 -1.96 9.56
C GLU A 56 -6.59 -1.99 8.68
N ARG A 57 -7.65 -2.64 9.13
CA ARG A 57 -8.93 -2.67 8.41
C ARG A 57 -9.58 -1.30 8.31
N GLY A 58 -9.49 -0.51 9.38
CA GLY A 58 -9.96 0.87 9.37
C GLY A 58 -9.20 1.74 8.37
N ALA A 59 -7.88 1.61 8.35
CA ALA A 59 -7.04 2.31 7.39
C ALA A 59 -7.33 1.86 5.95
N LEU A 60 -7.52 0.56 5.71
CA LEU A 60 -7.90 0.04 4.40
C LEU A 60 -9.23 0.64 3.91
N ALA A 61 -10.23 0.70 4.78
CA ALA A 61 -11.52 1.29 4.43
C ALA A 61 -11.38 2.76 4.02
N GLN A 62 -10.59 3.55 4.74
CA GLN A 62 -10.31 4.94 4.38
C GLN A 62 -9.55 5.04 3.06
N LEU A 63 -8.55 4.19 2.84
CA LEU A 63 -7.80 4.15 1.59
C LEU A 63 -8.72 3.84 0.39
N GLN A 64 -9.62 2.89 0.54
CA GLN A 64 -10.59 2.53 -0.51
C GLN A 64 -11.49 3.70 -0.91
N THR A 65 -11.92 4.52 0.06
CA THR A 65 -12.77 5.69 -0.23
C THR A 65 -11.99 6.89 -0.75
N GLN A 66 -10.72 7.03 -0.39
CA GLN A 66 -9.92 8.23 -0.68
C GLN A 66 -8.86 8.01 -1.76
N TRP A 67 -8.66 6.78 -2.23
CA TRP A 67 -7.54 6.41 -3.10
C TRP A 67 -7.41 7.31 -4.33
N SER A 68 -8.51 7.58 -5.01
CA SER A 68 -8.53 8.42 -6.20
C SER A 68 -8.26 9.90 -5.92
N GLN A 69 -8.40 10.34 -4.68
CA GLN A 69 -8.15 11.73 -4.28
C GLN A 69 -6.65 12.01 -4.05
N PHE A 70 -5.85 10.97 -3.83
CA PHE A 70 -4.41 11.12 -3.71
C PHE A 70 -3.77 11.19 -5.09
N ARG A 71 -2.68 11.93 -5.22
CA ARG A 71 -1.91 12.01 -6.46
C ARG A 71 -1.27 10.67 -6.78
N GLU A 72 -1.23 10.32 -8.05
CA GLU A 72 -0.59 9.09 -8.53
C GLU A 72 0.88 9.00 -8.08
N SER A 73 1.63 10.11 -8.15
CA SER A 73 3.01 10.16 -7.68
C SER A 73 3.15 9.85 -6.20
N ASP A 74 2.24 10.36 -5.37
CA ASP A 74 2.23 10.09 -3.94
C ASP A 74 1.85 8.63 -3.65
N ARG A 75 0.88 8.11 -4.39
CA ARG A 75 0.48 6.69 -4.27
C ARG A 75 1.63 5.76 -4.59
N THR A 76 2.36 6.03 -5.66
CA THR A 76 3.51 5.23 -6.06
C THR A 76 4.64 5.31 -5.04
N GLU A 77 4.99 6.51 -4.59
CA GLU A 77 6.05 6.73 -3.61
C GLU A 77 5.71 6.12 -2.25
N CYS A 78 4.51 6.38 -1.73
CA CYS A 78 4.09 5.85 -0.44
C CYS A 78 3.93 4.33 -0.45
N THR A 79 3.45 3.75 -1.54
CA THR A 79 3.39 2.30 -1.70
C THR A 79 4.79 1.68 -1.73
N GLY A 80 5.74 2.32 -2.40
CA GLY A 80 7.14 1.89 -2.42
C GLY A 80 7.77 1.91 -1.03
N GLU A 81 7.57 2.97 -0.26
CA GLU A 81 8.06 3.08 1.11
C GLU A 81 7.42 2.04 2.04
N ALA A 82 6.12 1.80 1.91
CA ALA A 82 5.43 0.80 2.72
C ALA A 82 5.99 -0.60 2.52
N ASN A 83 6.48 -0.91 1.32
CA ASN A 83 7.05 -2.22 0.99
C ASN A 83 8.54 -2.34 1.36
N ALA A 84 9.26 -1.23 1.49
CA ALA A 84 10.70 -1.22 1.71
C ALA A 84 11.12 -1.65 3.12
N GLY A 85 10.24 -1.54 4.11
CA GLY A 85 10.53 -1.83 5.51
C GLY A 85 10.38 -3.28 5.93
N GLY A 86 10.06 -4.20 5.02
CA GLY A 86 9.84 -5.63 5.32
C GLY A 86 8.49 -5.96 5.94
N THR A 87 7.72 -4.98 6.36
CA THR A 87 6.34 -5.10 6.83
C THR A 87 5.46 -4.12 6.06
N SER A 88 4.37 -4.61 5.51
CA SER A 88 3.43 -3.80 4.75
C SER A 88 2.23 -3.45 5.63
N SER A 89 1.89 -2.16 5.72
CA SER A 89 0.86 -1.65 6.62
C SER A 89 -0.05 -0.64 5.93
N TYR A 90 -1.35 -0.83 6.04
CA TYR A 90 -2.33 0.15 5.56
C TYR A 90 -2.32 1.43 6.40
N VAL A 91 -2.08 1.32 7.71
CA VAL A 91 -1.92 2.49 8.58
C VAL A 91 -0.72 3.32 8.13
N GLY A 92 0.40 2.66 7.84
CA GLY A 92 1.61 3.32 7.33
C GLY A 92 1.39 3.97 5.97
N LEU A 93 0.73 3.26 5.06
CA LEU A 93 0.41 3.79 3.73
C LEU A 93 -0.52 5.01 3.81
N LEU A 94 -1.59 4.91 4.58
CA LEU A 94 -2.52 6.02 4.77
C LEU A 94 -1.82 7.24 5.40
N THR A 95 -0.99 7.03 6.41
CA THR A 95 -0.23 8.10 7.06
C THR A 95 0.70 8.80 6.07
N CYS A 96 1.43 8.06 5.26
CA CYS A 96 2.29 8.61 4.20
C CYS A 96 1.50 9.49 3.23
N LEU A 97 0.36 8.99 2.76
CA LEU A 97 -0.49 9.71 1.80
C LEU A 97 -1.11 10.96 2.39
N GLN A 98 -1.57 10.90 3.65
CA GLN A 98 -2.12 12.07 4.34
C GLN A 98 -1.05 13.14 4.58
N LEU A 99 0.16 12.74 4.98
CA LEU A 99 1.28 13.67 5.15
C LEU A 99 1.66 14.33 3.82
N ALA A 100 1.71 13.59 2.73
CA ALA A 100 1.98 14.14 1.40
C ALA A 100 0.92 15.14 0.96
N LYS A 101 -0.34 14.84 1.21
CA LYS A 101 -1.47 15.73 0.91
C LYS A 101 -1.40 17.01 1.74
N ASP A 102 -1.17 16.88 3.05
CA ASP A 102 -1.10 18.01 3.97
C ASP A 102 0.09 18.92 3.66
N ALA A 103 1.22 18.35 3.27
CA ALA A 103 2.40 19.12 2.87
C ALA A 103 2.14 20.03 1.67
N ARG A 104 1.26 19.64 0.77
CA ARG A 104 0.87 20.46 -0.41
C ARG A 104 -0.03 21.63 -0.04
N LEU A 105 -0.72 21.56 1.09
CA LEU A 105 -1.60 22.61 1.57
C LEU A 105 -0.87 23.68 2.39
N LEU A 106 0.40 23.42 2.75
CA LEU A 106 1.22 24.40 3.45
C LEU A 106 1.59 25.56 2.52
N PRO A 107 1.60 26.81 3.04
CA PRO A 107 2.04 27.93 2.22
C PRO A 107 3.49 27.76 1.84
N LYS A 108 3.78 28.03 0.57
CA LYS A 108 5.18 28.08 0.09
C LYS A 108 5.81 29.36 0.63
N GLU A 109 6.84 29.20 1.45
CA GLU A 109 7.71 30.31 1.84
C GLU A 109 8.57 30.77 0.68
#